data_d2442cd104d6acbf04f3fba0f6b57724
#
_entry.id   d2442cd104d6acbf04f3fba0f6b57724
#
_cell.length_a   1.000
_cell.length_b   1.000
_cell.length_c   1.000
_cell.angle_alpha   90.00
_cell.angle_beta   90.00
_cell.angle_gamma   90.00
#
_symmetry.space_group_name_H-M   'P 1'
#
loop_
_entity.id
_entity.type
_entity.pdbx_description
1 polymer ?
#
loop_
_entity_poly.entity_id
_entity_poly.type
_entity_poly.pdbx_seq_one_letter_code
_entity_poly.pdbx_strand_id
1 'polypeptide(L)'
;MIDDITVEELKQKIDAGEKFVFIDVREPHEYEEFNLNATLIPLGTLPSAINDLLPHKDEEIIIHCRSGARSGSAKITLTQLGFTKVRNVLGGALEWQRLYGR
;
A
#
# COMPACT_ATOMS: atom_id res chain seq x y z
N MET A 1 6.01 5.07 14.42
CA MET A 1 5.27 4.48 13.28
C MET A 1 3.87 4.10 13.73
N ILE A 2 2.88 4.25 12.87
CA ILE A 2 1.55 3.73 13.17
C ILE A 2 1.46 2.25 12.80
N ASP A 3 0.42 1.58 13.30
CA ASP A 3 0.26 0.14 13.10
C ASP A 3 -0.03 -0.20 11.63
N ASP A 4 0.41 -1.39 11.23
CA ASP A 4 0.03 -1.96 9.96
C ASP A 4 -1.47 -2.30 9.96
N ILE A 5 -2.01 -2.56 8.78
CA ILE A 5 -3.44 -2.75 8.58
C ILE A 5 -3.73 -4.16 8.10
N THR A 6 -4.78 -4.78 8.64
CA THR A 6 -5.24 -6.08 8.14
C THR A 6 -6.06 -5.89 6.88
N VAL A 7 -6.23 -6.96 6.09
CA VAL A 7 -7.08 -6.89 4.90
C VAL A 7 -8.55 -6.67 5.28
N GLU A 8 -8.98 -7.14 6.44
CA GLU A 8 -10.34 -6.91 6.92
C GLU A 8 -10.58 -5.42 7.20
N GLU A 9 -9.65 -4.77 7.88
CA GLU A 9 -9.74 -3.34 8.15
C GLU A 9 -9.67 -2.55 6.84
N LEU A 10 -8.79 -2.95 5.92
CA LEU A 10 -8.68 -2.32 4.60
C LEU A 10 -9.99 -2.41 3.83
N LYS A 11 -10.61 -3.59 3.84
CA LYS A 11 -11.91 -3.77 3.16
C LYS A 11 -12.99 -2.88 3.75
N GLN A 12 -13.03 -2.75 5.07
CA GLN A 12 -13.98 -1.85 5.74
C GLN A 12 -13.79 -0.40 5.30
N LYS A 13 -12.54 0.05 5.20
CA LYS A 13 -12.22 1.40 4.74
C LYS A 13 -12.66 1.63 3.29
N ILE A 14 -12.38 0.68 2.42
CA ILE A 14 -12.75 0.77 1.00
C ILE A 14 -14.28 0.79 0.87
N ASP A 15 -14.96 -0.12 1.56
CA ASP A 15 -16.42 -0.23 1.50
C ASP A 15 -17.11 1.02 2.06
N ALA A 16 -16.50 1.66 3.06
CA ALA A 16 -17.02 2.88 3.66
C ALA A 16 -16.71 4.14 2.81
N GLY A 17 -15.96 4.00 1.74
CA GLY A 17 -15.58 5.13 0.91
C GLY A 17 -14.58 6.08 1.56
N GLU A 18 -13.82 5.61 2.54
CA GLU A 18 -12.81 6.44 3.21
C GLU A 18 -11.71 6.85 2.22
N LYS A 19 -11.18 8.04 2.42
CA LYS A 19 -10.12 8.56 1.57
C LYS A 19 -8.76 8.38 2.23
N PHE A 20 -7.84 7.79 1.49
CA PHE A 20 -6.45 7.62 1.90
C PHE A 20 -5.61 7.44 0.64
N VAL A 21 -4.31 7.69 0.76
CA VAL A 21 -3.37 7.39 -0.33
C VAL A 21 -3.17 5.88 -0.35
N PHE A 22 -3.41 5.24 -1.50
CA PHE A 22 -3.35 3.78 -1.61
C PHE A 22 -2.37 3.42 -2.71
N ILE A 23 -1.31 2.70 -2.34
CA ILE A 23 -0.18 2.40 -3.24
C ILE A 23 0.03 0.89 -3.34
N ASP A 24 0.22 0.42 -4.57
CA ASP A 24 0.61 -0.95 -4.88
C ASP A 24 2.05 -0.92 -5.40
N VAL A 25 2.97 -1.58 -4.68
CA VAL A 25 4.38 -1.59 -5.06
C VAL A 25 4.80 -2.86 -5.79
N ARG A 26 3.82 -3.60 -6.34
CA ARG A 26 4.08 -4.78 -7.16
C ARG A 26 4.50 -4.36 -8.58
N GLU A 27 4.78 -5.35 -9.43
CA GLU A 27 5.12 -5.11 -10.82
C GLU A 27 3.87 -4.96 -11.69
N PRO A 28 3.99 -4.29 -12.86
CA PRO A 28 2.83 -4.08 -13.74
C PRO A 28 2.08 -5.35 -14.12
N HIS A 29 2.78 -6.47 -14.37
CA HIS A 29 2.13 -7.72 -14.75
C HIS A 29 1.28 -8.28 -13.60
N GLU A 30 1.71 -8.08 -12.35
CA GLU A 30 0.93 -8.50 -11.19
C GLU A 30 -0.35 -7.66 -11.07
N TYR A 31 -0.24 -6.36 -11.31
CA TYR A 31 -1.36 -5.43 -11.26
C TYR A 31 -2.41 -5.76 -12.34
N GLU A 32 -1.95 -6.12 -13.53
CA GLU A 32 -2.85 -6.49 -14.63
C GLU A 32 -3.66 -7.75 -14.33
N GLU A 33 -3.05 -8.72 -13.67
CA GLU A 33 -3.74 -9.97 -13.31
C GLU A 33 -4.82 -9.74 -12.24
N PHE A 34 -4.50 -8.93 -11.25
CA PHE A 34 -5.38 -8.64 -10.12
C PHE A 34 -4.90 -7.37 -9.44
N ASN A 35 -5.84 -6.47 -9.10
CA ASN A 35 -5.48 -5.27 -8.34
C ASN A 35 -6.65 -4.82 -7.47
N LEU A 36 -6.35 -3.92 -6.53
CA LEU A 36 -7.31 -3.34 -5.60
C LEU A 36 -7.60 -1.87 -5.94
N ASN A 37 -7.33 -1.46 -7.18
CA ASN A 37 -7.48 -0.08 -7.64
C ASN A 37 -6.55 0.91 -6.93
N ALA A 38 -5.46 0.43 -6.33
CA ALA A 38 -4.43 1.29 -5.78
C ALA A 38 -3.61 1.93 -6.91
N THR A 39 -2.90 3.01 -6.59
CA THR A 39 -1.96 3.61 -7.53
C THR A 39 -0.74 2.71 -7.63
N LEU A 40 -0.41 2.27 -8.84
CA LEU A 40 0.75 1.41 -9.06
C LEU A 40 2.03 2.23 -9.05
N ILE A 41 2.90 1.95 -8.08
CA ILE A 41 4.25 2.51 -8.00
C ILE A 41 5.18 1.35 -7.67
N PRO A 42 5.69 0.62 -8.68
CA PRO A 42 6.58 -0.52 -8.41
C PRO A 42 7.72 -0.13 -7.48
N LEU A 43 8.09 -1.03 -6.57
CA LEU A 43 9.07 -0.74 -5.53
C LEU A 43 10.36 -0.13 -6.11
N GLY A 44 10.82 -0.63 -7.25
CA GLY A 44 12.04 -0.11 -7.89
C GLY A 44 11.91 1.32 -8.39
N THR A 45 10.69 1.82 -8.60
CA THR A 45 10.45 3.20 -9.06
C THR A 45 10.03 4.13 -7.93
N LEU A 46 9.89 3.61 -6.70
CA LEU A 46 9.46 4.42 -5.57
C LEU A 46 10.34 5.66 -5.35
N PRO A 47 11.69 5.58 -5.45
CA PRO A 47 12.52 6.77 -5.29
C PRO A 47 12.14 7.91 -6.25
N SER A 48 11.74 7.59 -7.47
CA SER A 48 11.34 8.59 -8.45
C SER A 48 9.98 9.21 -8.13
N ALA A 49 9.17 8.56 -7.31
CA ALA A 49 7.83 9.03 -6.95
C ALA A 49 7.79 9.84 -5.65
N ILE A 50 8.91 9.92 -4.92
CA ILE A 50 8.93 10.55 -3.60
C ILE A 50 8.45 12.00 -3.65
N ASN A 51 8.90 12.78 -4.64
CA ASN A 51 8.48 14.18 -4.74
C ASN A 51 6.98 14.34 -4.93
N ASP A 52 6.35 13.41 -5.66
CA ASP A 52 4.90 13.43 -5.86
C ASP A 52 4.15 13.04 -4.59
N LEU A 53 4.77 12.27 -3.72
CA LEU A 53 4.17 11.81 -2.46
C LEU A 53 4.37 12.81 -1.31
N LEU A 54 5.36 13.70 -1.39
CA LEU A 54 5.67 14.64 -0.31
C LEU A 54 4.46 15.46 0.16
N PRO A 55 3.55 15.93 -0.71
CA PRO A 55 2.37 16.65 -0.24
C PRO A 55 1.47 15.83 0.69
N HIS A 56 1.62 14.50 0.67
CA HIS A 56 0.82 13.57 1.49
C HIS A 56 1.59 13.05 2.70
N LYS A 57 2.71 13.69 3.05
CA LYS A 57 3.65 13.19 4.06
C LYS A 57 3.01 12.89 5.41
N ASP A 58 2.01 13.65 5.81
CA ASP A 58 1.34 13.46 7.09
C ASP A 58 -0.07 12.88 6.95
N GLU A 59 -0.43 12.43 5.75
CA GLU A 59 -1.71 11.76 5.50
C GLU A 59 -1.54 10.25 5.63
N GLU A 60 -2.65 9.55 5.83
CA GLU A 60 -2.61 8.09 5.88
C GLU A 60 -2.26 7.54 4.50
N ILE A 61 -1.19 6.76 4.44
CA ILE A 61 -0.73 6.07 3.24
C ILE A 61 -0.76 4.58 3.51
N ILE A 62 -1.55 3.85 2.73
CA ILE A 62 -1.65 2.40 2.84
C ILE A 62 -0.95 1.80 1.63
N ILE A 63 0.00 0.89 1.89
CA ILE A 63 0.82 0.25 0.85
C ILE A 63 0.63 -1.24 0.89
N HIS A 64 0.44 -1.85 -0.27
CA HIS A 64 0.40 -3.31 -0.35
C HIS A 64 1.29 -3.84 -1.47
N CYS A 65 1.59 -5.12 -1.36
CA CYS A 65 2.23 -5.90 -2.39
C CYS A 65 1.58 -7.29 -2.40
N ARG A 66 2.30 -8.33 -2.85
CA ARG A 66 1.74 -9.66 -2.92
C ARG A 66 1.56 -10.28 -1.52
N SER A 67 2.59 -10.22 -0.67
CA SER A 67 2.60 -10.88 0.64
C SER A 67 2.90 -9.96 1.82
N GLY A 68 3.29 -8.72 1.57
CA GLY A 68 3.65 -7.75 2.61
C GLY A 68 5.15 -7.45 2.70
N ALA A 69 6.02 -8.20 2.03
CA ALA A 69 7.47 -8.01 2.15
C ALA A 69 7.95 -6.75 1.43
N ARG A 70 7.59 -6.57 0.17
CA ARG A 70 7.99 -5.38 -0.61
C ARG A 70 7.36 -4.11 -0.04
N SER A 71 6.09 -4.18 0.34
CA SER A 71 5.39 -3.03 0.93
C SER A 71 5.92 -2.71 2.32
N GLY A 72 6.38 -3.71 3.06
CA GLY A 72 7.07 -3.49 4.33
C GLY A 72 8.36 -2.70 4.14
N SER A 73 9.14 -3.03 3.11
CA SER A 73 10.35 -2.27 2.76
C SER A 73 10.02 -0.85 2.36
N ALA A 74 8.96 -0.66 1.56
CA ALA A 74 8.50 0.67 1.16
C ALA A 74 8.10 1.52 2.38
N LYS A 75 7.39 0.92 3.34
CA LYS A 75 7.02 1.61 4.58
C LYS A 75 8.25 2.10 5.33
N ILE A 76 9.27 1.26 5.45
CA ILE A 76 10.51 1.64 6.15
C ILE A 76 11.16 2.84 5.44
N THR A 77 11.29 2.77 4.12
CA THR A 77 11.88 3.85 3.34
C THR A 77 11.13 5.17 3.53
N LEU A 78 9.81 5.14 3.38
CA LEU A 78 8.99 6.35 3.52
C LEU A 78 9.04 6.90 4.95
N THR A 79 9.00 6.01 5.95
CA THR A 79 9.09 6.44 7.36
C THR A 79 10.42 7.15 7.62
N GLN A 80 11.52 6.63 7.08
CA GLN A 80 12.83 7.25 7.21
C GLN A 80 12.90 8.63 6.52
N LEU A 81 12.08 8.84 5.50
CA LEU A 81 12.00 10.11 4.78
C LEU A 81 11.02 11.09 5.41
N GLY A 82 10.46 10.75 6.57
CA GLY A 82 9.59 11.67 7.32
C GLY A 82 8.09 11.47 7.10
N PHE A 83 7.69 10.44 6.37
CA PHE A 83 6.26 10.13 6.22
C PHE A 83 5.77 9.52 7.55
N THR A 84 4.67 10.04 8.09
CA THR A 84 4.29 9.80 9.47
C THR A 84 3.20 8.75 9.67
N LYS A 85 2.44 8.42 8.62
CA LYS A 85 1.27 7.54 8.76
C LYS A 85 1.23 6.48 7.66
N VAL A 86 2.33 5.74 7.51
CA VAL A 86 2.45 4.69 6.50
C VAL A 86 2.10 3.34 7.11
N ARG A 87 1.17 2.63 6.48
CA ARG A 87 0.67 1.35 6.97
C ARG A 87 0.87 0.28 5.88
N ASN A 88 1.45 -0.85 6.26
CA ASN A 88 1.62 -1.99 5.38
C ASN A 88 0.41 -2.92 5.51
N VAL A 89 -0.14 -3.37 4.38
CA VAL A 89 -1.24 -4.34 4.40
C VAL A 89 -0.67 -5.72 4.71
N LEU A 90 -1.00 -6.24 5.89
CA LEU A 90 -0.52 -7.53 6.36
C LEU A 90 -1.07 -8.65 5.47
N GLY A 91 -0.16 -9.49 4.94
CA GLY A 91 -0.53 -10.60 4.06
C GLY A 91 -0.76 -10.18 2.61
N GLY A 92 -0.91 -8.90 2.32
CA GLY A 92 -0.99 -8.36 0.97
C GLY A 92 -2.14 -8.90 0.13
N ALA A 93 -1.95 -8.87 -1.19
CA ALA A 93 -2.96 -9.34 -2.14
C ALA A 93 -3.32 -10.82 -1.96
N LEU A 94 -2.37 -11.65 -1.52
CA LEU A 94 -2.64 -13.06 -1.27
C LEU A 94 -3.69 -13.25 -0.18
N GLU A 95 -3.56 -12.51 0.92
CA GLU A 95 -4.51 -12.60 2.02
C GLU A 95 -5.88 -12.05 1.62
N TRP A 96 -5.89 -10.96 0.86
CA TRP A 96 -7.14 -10.43 0.33
C TRP A 96 -7.86 -11.48 -0.53
N GLN A 97 -7.12 -12.12 -1.44
CA GLN A 97 -7.69 -13.14 -2.33
C GLN A 97 -8.16 -14.36 -1.56
N ARG A 98 -7.44 -14.73 -0.50
CA ARG A 98 -7.83 -15.86 0.35
C ARG A 98 -9.18 -15.62 1.02
N LEU A 99 -9.43 -14.39 1.48
CA LEU A 99 -10.66 -14.05 2.21
C LEU A 99 -11.81 -13.64 1.28
N TYR A 100 -11.51 -12.93 0.20
CA TYR A 100 -12.54 -12.29 -0.62
C TYR A 100 -12.53 -12.72 -2.07
N GLY A 101 -11.55 -13.53 -2.48
CA GLY A 101 -11.42 -13.94 -3.86
C GLY A 101 -10.84 -12.83 -4.75
N ARG A 102 -11.02 -12.99 -6.05
CA ARG A 102 -10.42 -12.07 -7.03
C ARG A 102 -11.38 -10.98 -7.43
#